data_d500bceaa5e1a6a3f2d953d820ab7f61
#
_entry.id   d500bceaa5e1a6a3f2d953d820ab7f61
#
_cell.length_a   1.000
_cell.length_b   1.000
_cell.length_c   1.000
_cell.angle_alpha   90.00
_cell.angle_beta   90.00
_cell.angle_gamma   90.00
#
_symmetry.space_group_name_H-M   'P 1'
#
loop_
_entity.id
_entity.type
_entity.pdbx_description
1 polymer ?
#
loop_
_entity_poly.entity_id
_entity_poly.type
_entity_poly.pdbx_seq_one_letter_code
_entity_poly.pdbx_strand_id
1 'polypeptide(L)'
;MFHPRRTSRLATRRTLRALLLPLAAGLALTALPATSAQAASTLTNGGFEADGSGAAVPNGWTEYGDTGASYVESGGHGGSYRLSHYSASAYKVETYQYLSGLTNGNYKLTAWVRSGGGQKSAYIALKNCGSSEQRTDLPVSASGWIRIVVPIAVTNNQCTISVNSDANAGNWINVDDLTFASGTGGLSVKGADISSLPKSEALGGTYKTSSGTTSDALTVLKSSGMNYARVKVWVNPADGYNNKARVLAIAKRIKAQGMKLLVDFHYSDTWADPGAQSKPAAWAGHSYTQLKTDVYNHTYDVLGALKSQGTTADMVQVGNEINGGMLWSEGSTDNWSQLAGLLNSGYNAVKAVNSGTTVALHLAKGGDLSGTRWWFDSAVSNGVKFDAIGLSYYGYWHGSLYDFQTTLDDAAARYGKPVYVAETAYPFRLDSKDSHENIIDTTGELVSGYAASTAGQSAWFRDILNVVEAVPNGRGLGVFYWEATWTAVTGNGWDPTDASSGNGWENQALFGYDDKALPAMTWFSHR
;
A
#
# COMPACT_ATOMS: atom_id res chain seq x y z
N MET A 1 -2.75 -69.59 -8.49
CA MET A 1 -2.19 -70.62 -9.43
C MET A 1 -1.10 -69.95 -10.25
N PHE A 2 0.09 -70.53 -10.08
CA PHE A 2 1.28 -70.48 -10.94
C PHE A 2 1.97 -69.16 -11.32
N HIS A 3 3.02 -68.84 -10.58
CA HIS A 3 4.35 -68.45 -11.08
C HIS A 3 4.99 -69.62 -11.89
N PRO A 4 6.06 -69.49 -12.76
CA PRO A 4 7.36 -68.96 -12.35
C PRO A 4 8.31 -68.38 -13.46
N ARG A 5 9.37 -67.74 -12.96
CA ARG A 5 10.83 -67.83 -13.21
C ARG A 5 11.46 -67.29 -14.50
N ARG A 6 12.36 -66.32 -14.30
CA ARG A 6 13.85 -66.25 -14.45
C ARG A 6 14.46 -66.89 -15.69
N THR A 7 15.31 -66.15 -16.38
CA THR A 7 16.74 -66.47 -16.47
C THR A 7 17.59 -65.32 -17.03
N SER A 8 18.73 -65.15 -16.37
CA SER A 8 19.89 -64.32 -16.72
C SER A 8 20.73 -64.97 -17.81
N ARG A 9 21.48 -64.20 -18.62
CA ARG A 9 22.84 -64.60 -19.08
C ARG A 9 23.71 -63.40 -19.43
N LEU A 10 24.91 -63.43 -18.89
CA LEU A 10 26.12 -62.67 -19.16
C LEU A 10 26.79 -63.05 -20.48
N ALA A 11 27.75 -62.22 -20.89
CA ALA A 11 29.00 -62.40 -21.62
C ALA A 11 28.95 -61.81 -23.03
N THR A 12 29.94 -61.17 -23.59
CA THR A 12 31.40 -61.11 -23.39
C THR A 12 32.00 -60.00 -24.21
N ARG A 13 33.12 -59.46 -23.80
CA ARG A 13 33.97 -58.46 -24.46
C ARG A 13 34.55 -59.01 -25.79
N ARG A 14 34.63 -58.11 -26.78
CA ARG A 14 35.70 -58.20 -27.79
C ARG A 14 36.19 -56.82 -28.18
N THR A 15 37.46 -56.60 -27.97
CA THR A 15 38.27 -55.47 -28.39
C THR A 15 38.64 -55.63 -29.89
N LEU A 16 38.47 -54.55 -30.64
CA LEU A 16 39.17 -54.38 -31.92
C LEU A 16 39.91 -53.04 -31.95
N ARG A 17 41.23 -53.12 -32.08
CA ARG A 17 42.10 -51.97 -32.39
C ARG A 17 42.02 -51.71 -33.90
N ALA A 18 41.79 -50.42 -34.24
CA ALA A 18 42.04 -49.94 -35.60
C ALA A 18 42.88 -48.67 -35.59
N LEU A 19 43.87 -48.59 -36.42
CA LEU A 19 44.93 -47.61 -36.57
C LEU A 19 44.39 -46.20 -36.85
N LEU A 20 45.02 -45.22 -36.22
CA LEU A 20 44.91 -43.79 -36.51
C LEU A 20 45.96 -43.38 -37.55
N LEU A 21 45.49 -42.67 -38.58
CA LEU A 21 46.32 -41.80 -39.42
C LEU A 21 45.84 -40.38 -39.23
N PRO A 22 46.69 -39.38 -38.99
CA PRO A 22 46.27 -38.02 -38.81
C PRO A 22 46.11 -37.27 -40.11
N LEU A 23 44.90 -36.77 -40.40
CA LEU A 23 44.69 -35.79 -41.47
C LEU A 23 44.68 -34.39 -40.78
N ALA A 24 45.74 -33.62 -40.95
CA ALA A 24 45.85 -32.25 -40.52
C ALA A 24 45.04 -31.34 -41.47
N ALA A 25 43.82 -30.99 -41.12
CA ALA A 25 43.08 -29.89 -41.74
C ALA A 25 43.26 -28.65 -40.89
N GLY A 26 44.05 -27.71 -41.36
CA GLY A 26 44.18 -26.38 -40.70
C GLY A 26 42.89 -25.58 -40.78
N LEU A 27 42.18 -25.47 -39.69
CA LEU A 27 41.15 -24.44 -39.47
C LEU A 27 41.85 -23.13 -39.08
N ALA A 28 41.90 -22.18 -40.00
CA ALA A 28 42.20 -20.81 -39.67
C ALA A 28 40.99 -20.24 -38.85
N LEU A 29 41.09 -20.22 -37.51
CA LEU A 29 40.21 -19.44 -36.70
C LEU A 29 40.54 -17.96 -36.95
N THR A 30 39.70 -17.29 -37.75
CA THR A 30 39.62 -15.83 -37.73
C THR A 30 39.06 -15.42 -36.36
N ALA A 31 39.91 -14.94 -35.46
CA ALA A 31 39.48 -14.31 -34.23
C ALA A 31 38.68 -13.07 -34.60
N LEU A 32 37.35 -13.13 -34.44
CA LEU A 32 36.52 -11.94 -34.39
C LEU A 32 37.02 -11.10 -33.20
N PRO A 33 37.21 -9.78 -33.38
CA PRO A 33 37.57 -8.97 -32.27
C PRO A 33 36.48 -9.10 -31.19
N ALA A 34 36.85 -9.57 -30.00
CA ALA A 34 35.99 -9.53 -28.86
C ALA A 34 35.65 -8.05 -28.63
N THR A 35 34.42 -7.66 -28.94
CA THR A 35 33.90 -6.40 -28.47
C THR A 35 34.00 -6.46 -26.94
N SER A 36 34.87 -5.64 -26.37
CA SER A 36 34.96 -5.49 -24.92
C SER A 36 33.56 -5.15 -24.45
N ALA A 37 32.91 -6.07 -23.73
CA ALA A 37 31.67 -5.76 -23.05
C ALA A 37 31.97 -4.56 -22.12
N GLN A 38 31.42 -3.42 -22.44
CA GLN A 38 31.56 -2.23 -21.61
C GLN A 38 30.97 -2.60 -20.25
N ALA A 39 31.75 -2.42 -19.18
CA ALA A 39 31.26 -2.67 -17.83
C ALA A 39 30.00 -1.83 -17.62
N ALA A 40 28.95 -2.44 -17.07
CA ALA A 40 27.72 -1.72 -16.74
C ALA A 40 28.05 -0.55 -15.80
N SER A 41 27.61 0.65 -16.15
CA SER A 41 27.74 1.78 -15.23
C SER A 41 26.73 1.62 -14.10
N THR A 42 27.19 1.85 -12.88
CA THR A 42 26.34 1.89 -11.69
C THR A 42 26.08 3.34 -11.32
N LEU A 43 24.98 3.61 -10.63
CA LEU A 43 24.73 4.92 -10.04
C LEU A 43 25.90 5.27 -9.09
N THR A 44 26.55 6.40 -9.35
CA THR A 44 27.67 6.90 -8.56
C THR A 44 27.24 8.10 -7.74
N ASN A 45 27.87 8.27 -6.56
CA ASN A 45 27.63 9.40 -5.68
C ASN A 45 26.14 9.68 -5.40
N GLY A 46 25.37 8.62 -5.15
CA GLY A 46 23.94 8.76 -4.83
C GLY A 46 23.66 9.34 -3.44
N GLY A 47 24.67 9.35 -2.54
CA GLY A 47 24.64 10.00 -1.24
C GLY A 47 25.40 11.32 -1.18
N PHE A 48 25.88 11.84 -2.32
CA PHE A 48 26.56 13.15 -2.47
C PHE A 48 27.79 13.37 -1.55
N GLU A 49 28.36 12.31 -1.00
CA GLU A 49 29.48 12.38 -0.04
C GLU A 49 30.85 12.66 -0.71
N ALA A 50 30.95 12.49 -2.03
CA ALA A 50 32.19 12.69 -2.76
C ALA A 50 32.59 14.16 -2.95
N ASP A 51 31.68 15.11 -2.70
CA ASP A 51 31.84 16.50 -3.12
C ASP A 51 32.24 17.45 -1.99
N GLY A 52 31.68 17.28 -0.81
CA GLY A 52 31.75 18.29 0.24
C GLY A 52 30.73 19.44 0.04
N SER A 53 30.54 20.24 1.09
CA SER A 53 29.57 21.33 1.08
C SER A 53 29.96 22.44 0.10
N GLY A 54 28.97 22.92 -0.68
CA GLY A 54 29.11 24.02 -1.63
C GLY A 54 29.53 23.61 -3.05
N ALA A 55 29.65 22.29 -3.33
CA ALA A 55 29.85 21.84 -4.72
C ALA A 55 28.65 22.24 -5.58
N ALA A 56 28.92 23.01 -6.66
CA ALA A 56 27.88 23.50 -7.55
C ALA A 56 27.33 22.41 -8.49
N VAL A 57 28.15 21.42 -8.83
CA VAL A 57 27.75 20.26 -9.64
C VAL A 57 28.20 19.00 -8.90
N PRO A 58 27.29 18.11 -8.49
CA PRO A 58 27.67 16.89 -7.81
C PRO A 58 28.55 15.99 -8.69
N ASN A 59 29.59 15.39 -8.10
CA ASN A 59 30.51 14.52 -8.83
C ASN A 59 29.77 13.32 -9.46
N GLY A 60 29.94 13.13 -10.77
CA GLY A 60 29.27 12.09 -11.56
C GLY A 60 27.86 12.47 -12.03
N TRP A 61 27.36 13.64 -11.67
CA TRP A 61 26.07 14.15 -12.15
C TRP A 61 26.25 15.26 -13.19
N THR A 62 25.19 15.54 -13.91
CA THR A 62 25.10 16.61 -14.91
C THR A 62 23.88 17.47 -14.61
N GLU A 63 23.97 18.76 -14.92
CA GLU A 63 22.89 19.70 -14.65
C GLU A 63 22.42 20.39 -15.92
N TYR A 64 21.15 20.78 -15.91
CA TYR A 64 20.51 21.54 -16.99
C TYR A 64 19.54 22.59 -16.42
N GLY A 65 19.45 23.73 -17.08
CA GLY A 65 18.57 24.84 -16.70
C GLY A 65 19.27 25.85 -15.79
N ASP A 66 18.60 26.28 -14.73
CA ASP A 66 19.12 27.24 -13.75
C ASP A 66 20.06 26.54 -12.77
N THR A 67 21.23 26.11 -13.25
CA THR A 67 22.17 25.26 -12.52
C THR A 67 22.66 25.85 -11.19
N GLY A 68 22.67 27.18 -11.06
CA GLY A 68 22.98 27.85 -9.78
C GLY A 68 21.94 27.58 -8.67
N ALA A 69 20.80 26.94 -8.99
CA ALA A 69 19.81 26.50 -8.01
C ALA A 69 20.03 25.07 -7.52
N SER A 70 21.01 24.34 -8.08
CA SER A 70 21.38 22.97 -7.67
C SER A 70 22.77 23.00 -7.04
N TYR A 71 22.94 22.35 -5.87
CA TYR A 71 24.22 22.30 -5.16
C TYR A 71 24.20 21.24 -4.07
N VAL A 72 25.39 20.87 -3.62
CA VAL A 72 25.57 19.98 -2.46
C VAL A 72 25.70 20.80 -1.19
N GLU A 73 24.98 20.42 -0.15
CA GLU A 73 25.09 21.06 1.17
C GLU A 73 25.08 20.04 2.30
N SER A 74 25.45 20.48 3.52
CA SER A 74 25.43 19.65 4.71
C SER A 74 24.01 19.30 5.17
N GLY A 75 23.88 18.23 5.97
CA GLY A 75 22.61 17.77 6.55
C GLY A 75 21.93 16.69 5.72
N GLY A 76 22.72 15.74 5.23
CA GLY A 76 22.24 14.53 4.54
C GLY A 76 21.34 13.67 5.41
N HIS A 77 20.65 12.73 4.77
CA HIS A 77 19.92 11.65 5.43
C HIS A 77 20.92 10.59 5.92
N GLY A 78 21.73 10.06 4.99
CA GLY A 78 22.89 9.23 5.30
C GLY A 78 24.17 10.04 5.13
N GLY A 79 25.16 9.88 6.01
CA GLY A 79 26.39 10.63 5.92
C GLY A 79 26.25 12.11 6.28
N SER A 80 26.95 12.98 5.54
CA SER A 80 27.10 14.40 5.86
C SER A 80 26.40 15.33 4.89
N TYR A 81 26.22 14.92 3.64
CA TYR A 81 25.82 15.79 2.54
C TYR A 81 24.56 15.34 1.84
N ARG A 82 23.97 16.24 1.04
CA ARG A 82 22.75 16.02 0.26
C ARG A 82 22.74 16.91 -0.98
N LEU A 83 22.01 16.53 -2.00
CA LEU A 83 21.63 17.42 -3.09
C LEU A 83 20.50 18.33 -2.64
N SER A 84 20.63 19.62 -2.96
CA SER A 84 19.59 20.63 -2.73
C SER A 84 19.27 21.36 -4.03
N HIS A 85 17.97 21.57 -4.30
CA HIS A 85 17.51 22.55 -5.26
C HIS A 85 16.84 23.69 -4.51
N TYR A 86 17.43 24.89 -4.60
CA TYR A 86 16.91 26.10 -3.97
C TYR A 86 17.43 27.34 -4.68
N SER A 87 16.59 28.36 -4.78
CA SER A 87 17.02 29.71 -5.14
C SER A 87 16.12 30.77 -4.50
N ALA A 88 16.69 31.93 -4.21
CA ALA A 88 15.94 33.13 -3.79
C ALA A 88 15.11 33.75 -4.92
N SER A 89 15.29 33.30 -6.16
CA SER A 89 14.48 33.61 -7.34
C SER A 89 13.75 32.38 -7.84
N ALA A 90 12.73 32.54 -8.67
CA ALA A 90 12.11 31.40 -9.36
C ALA A 90 13.15 30.69 -10.24
N TYR A 91 13.10 29.37 -10.29
CA TYR A 91 14.10 28.55 -10.99
C TYR A 91 13.50 27.30 -11.61
N LYS A 92 14.21 26.77 -12.62
CA LYS A 92 13.93 25.47 -13.21
C LYS A 92 15.23 24.75 -13.46
N VAL A 93 15.46 23.63 -12.73
CA VAL A 93 16.71 22.88 -12.78
C VAL A 93 16.45 21.38 -12.84
N GLU A 94 17.30 20.68 -13.56
CA GLU A 94 17.40 19.24 -13.59
C GLU A 94 18.83 18.84 -13.25
N THR A 95 18.98 17.90 -12.29
CA THR A 95 20.23 17.23 -11.95
C THR A 95 20.10 15.75 -12.27
N TYR A 96 20.93 15.23 -13.20
CA TYR A 96 20.72 13.88 -13.72
C TYR A 96 22.02 13.09 -13.88
N GLN A 97 21.89 11.75 -13.89
CA GLN A 97 22.97 10.83 -14.21
C GLN A 97 22.51 9.82 -15.27
N TYR A 98 23.32 9.66 -16.33
CA TYR A 98 23.09 8.68 -17.36
C TYR A 98 23.86 7.40 -17.06
N LEU A 99 23.16 6.26 -17.11
CA LEU A 99 23.69 4.92 -16.91
C LEU A 99 23.65 4.14 -18.22
N SER A 100 24.72 3.44 -18.56
CA SER A 100 24.84 2.62 -19.77
C SER A 100 25.35 1.21 -19.44
N GLY A 101 25.17 0.28 -20.38
CA GLY A 101 25.61 -1.11 -20.20
C GLY A 101 24.76 -1.90 -19.21
N LEU A 102 23.59 -1.41 -18.82
CA LEU A 102 22.66 -2.09 -17.93
C LEU A 102 22.16 -3.39 -18.58
N THR A 103 21.97 -4.43 -17.79
CA THR A 103 21.22 -5.60 -18.21
C THR A 103 19.74 -5.25 -18.35
N ASN A 104 19.09 -5.63 -19.46
CA ASN A 104 17.65 -5.43 -19.61
C ASN A 104 16.89 -6.21 -18.54
N GLY A 105 15.86 -5.60 -17.97
CA GLY A 105 15.07 -6.16 -16.88
C GLY A 105 14.36 -5.11 -16.05
N ASN A 106 13.74 -5.52 -14.96
CA ASN A 106 13.08 -4.62 -14.04
C ASN A 106 14.10 -4.05 -13.04
N TYR A 107 14.01 -2.76 -12.83
CA TYR A 107 14.79 -1.98 -11.86
C TYR A 107 13.91 -1.12 -10.99
N LYS A 108 14.44 -0.69 -9.87
CA LYS A 108 13.84 0.34 -9.02
C LYS A 108 14.90 1.31 -8.55
N LEU A 109 14.56 2.58 -8.60
CA LEU A 109 15.26 3.65 -7.90
C LEU A 109 14.64 3.78 -6.51
N THR A 110 15.48 3.88 -5.50
CA THR A 110 15.07 4.31 -4.15
C THR A 110 15.80 5.60 -3.84
N ALA A 111 15.14 6.56 -3.24
CA ALA A 111 15.73 7.84 -2.82
C ALA A 111 15.10 8.31 -1.52
N TRP A 112 15.85 9.06 -0.72
CA TRP A 112 15.34 9.81 0.41
C TRP A 112 15.15 11.26 0.00
N VAL A 113 13.97 11.81 0.29
CA VAL A 113 13.58 13.13 -0.18
C VAL A 113 12.94 13.97 0.93
N ARG A 114 13.10 15.28 0.80
CA ARG A 114 12.41 16.29 1.60
C ARG A 114 11.97 17.42 0.70
N SER A 115 10.88 18.09 1.05
CA SER A 115 10.37 19.25 0.32
C SER A 115 9.64 20.20 1.24
N GLY A 116 9.88 21.49 1.10
CA GLY A 116 9.09 22.52 1.77
C GLY A 116 7.71 22.74 1.15
N GLY A 117 7.44 22.14 -0.01
CA GLY A 117 6.22 22.37 -0.79
C GLY A 117 6.25 23.67 -1.57
N GLY A 118 5.14 23.98 -2.27
CA GLY A 118 4.97 25.21 -3.03
C GLY A 118 5.64 25.24 -4.41
N GLN A 119 6.36 24.19 -4.82
CA GLN A 119 6.90 24.06 -6.17
C GLN A 119 5.76 23.96 -7.20
N LYS A 120 5.98 24.48 -8.40
CA LYS A 120 5.11 24.21 -9.55
C LYS A 120 5.19 22.73 -9.95
N SER A 121 6.41 22.16 -9.90
CA SER A 121 6.64 20.72 -9.96
C SER A 121 7.98 20.37 -9.32
N ALA A 122 8.03 19.25 -8.61
CA ALA A 122 9.26 18.64 -8.10
C ALA A 122 9.10 17.12 -8.15
N TYR A 123 9.99 16.42 -8.86
CA TYR A 123 9.86 14.98 -9.05
C TYR A 123 11.20 14.31 -9.36
N ILE A 124 11.25 13.01 -9.09
CA ILE A 124 12.32 12.15 -9.60
C ILE A 124 11.75 11.35 -10.78
N ALA A 125 12.52 11.28 -11.88
CA ALA A 125 12.16 10.55 -13.07
C ALA A 125 13.24 9.55 -13.50
N LEU A 126 12.76 8.44 -14.09
CA LEU A 126 13.55 7.45 -14.82
C LEU A 126 13.15 7.54 -16.29
N LYS A 127 14.07 7.99 -17.14
CA LYS A 127 13.82 8.25 -18.56
C LYS A 127 14.90 7.65 -19.45
N ASN A 128 14.63 7.51 -20.74
CA ASN A 128 15.55 6.91 -21.73
C ASN A 128 15.91 5.45 -21.43
N CYS A 129 15.06 4.72 -20.72
CA CYS A 129 15.31 3.33 -20.31
C CYS A 129 14.74 2.30 -21.31
N GLY A 130 14.26 2.76 -22.47
CA GLY A 130 13.63 1.94 -23.51
C GLY A 130 12.15 1.64 -23.28
N SER A 131 11.63 1.91 -22.09
CA SER A 131 10.21 1.93 -21.74
C SER A 131 9.73 3.38 -21.56
N SER A 132 8.42 3.57 -21.31
CA SER A 132 7.85 4.87 -20.98
C SER A 132 8.51 5.44 -19.73
N GLU A 133 8.72 6.76 -19.72
CA GLU A 133 9.20 7.48 -18.53
C GLU A 133 8.33 7.14 -17.32
N GLN A 134 9.00 6.86 -16.21
CA GLN A 134 8.36 6.71 -14.92
C GLN A 134 8.83 7.84 -14.01
N ARG A 135 7.89 8.46 -13.31
CA ARG A 135 8.22 9.53 -12.36
C ARG A 135 7.33 9.46 -11.13
N THR A 136 7.83 10.01 -10.04
CA THR A 136 7.04 10.29 -8.86
C THR A 136 7.32 11.72 -8.38
N ASP A 137 6.25 12.47 -8.11
CA ASP A 137 6.39 13.79 -7.52
C ASP A 137 6.83 13.64 -6.06
N LEU A 138 7.55 14.63 -5.55
CA LEU A 138 8.07 14.60 -4.19
C LEU A 138 6.95 14.95 -3.19
N PRO A 139 6.80 14.18 -2.11
CA PRO A 139 5.87 14.50 -1.03
C PRO A 139 6.30 15.78 -0.30
N VAL A 140 5.34 16.50 0.25
CA VAL A 140 5.63 17.62 1.15
C VAL A 140 6.01 17.06 2.51
N SER A 141 7.27 17.25 2.91
CA SER A 141 7.82 16.84 4.19
C SER A 141 8.99 17.73 4.58
N ALA A 142 8.71 18.79 5.32
CA ALA A 142 9.74 19.72 5.77
C ALA A 142 10.52 19.22 6.99
N SER A 143 9.87 18.43 7.86
CA SER A 143 10.42 17.99 9.15
C SER A 143 11.21 16.69 9.09
N GLY A 144 10.99 15.84 8.09
CA GLY A 144 11.61 14.52 8.02
C GLY A 144 11.86 14.04 6.61
N TRP A 145 12.76 13.08 6.46
CA TRP A 145 13.06 12.44 5.20
C TRP A 145 12.05 11.35 4.87
N ILE A 146 11.55 11.35 3.63
CA ILE A 146 10.65 10.32 3.11
C ILE A 146 11.40 9.48 2.09
N ARG A 147 11.35 8.17 2.23
CA ARG A 147 11.87 7.24 1.23
C ARG A 147 10.81 7.01 0.15
N ILE A 148 11.21 7.18 -1.10
CA ILE A 148 10.37 6.92 -2.27
C ILE A 148 10.97 5.82 -3.13
N VAL A 149 10.13 5.14 -3.92
CA VAL A 149 10.53 4.11 -4.88
C VAL A 149 9.94 4.45 -6.24
N VAL A 150 10.77 4.36 -7.29
CA VAL A 150 10.33 4.51 -8.69
C VAL A 150 10.73 3.25 -9.47
N PRO A 151 9.80 2.37 -9.83
CA PRO A 151 10.11 1.19 -10.63
C PRO A 151 10.16 1.52 -12.12
N ILE A 152 10.99 0.81 -12.88
CA ILE A 152 11.13 0.94 -14.33
C ILE A 152 11.54 -0.39 -14.98
N ALA A 153 11.09 -0.62 -16.21
CA ALA A 153 11.64 -1.68 -17.08
C ALA A 153 12.73 -1.08 -17.98
N VAL A 154 13.97 -1.55 -17.84
CA VAL A 154 15.07 -1.24 -18.76
C VAL A 154 15.03 -2.21 -19.93
N THR A 155 14.92 -1.70 -21.16
CA THR A 155 14.81 -2.54 -22.37
C THR A 155 15.83 -2.19 -23.47
N ASN A 156 16.68 -1.19 -23.24
CA ASN A 156 17.66 -0.70 -24.20
C ASN A 156 19.06 -0.54 -23.60
N ASN A 157 19.37 -1.27 -22.53
CA ASN A 157 20.66 -1.31 -21.84
C ASN A 157 21.15 0.04 -21.25
N GLN A 158 20.26 0.98 -21.05
CA GLN A 158 20.57 2.29 -20.48
C GLN A 158 19.41 2.84 -19.66
N CYS A 159 19.68 3.86 -18.83
CA CYS A 159 18.64 4.61 -18.13
C CYS A 159 19.19 5.97 -17.68
N THR A 160 18.38 7.01 -17.66
CA THR A 160 18.70 8.29 -17.06
C THR A 160 17.89 8.48 -15.78
N ILE A 161 18.58 8.74 -14.69
CA ILE A 161 17.99 9.09 -13.40
C ILE A 161 18.04 10.59 -13.29
N SER A 162 16.92 11.27 -13.01
CA SER A 162 16.87 12.72 -12.93
C SER A 162 16.05 13.23 -11.76
N VAL A 163 16.57 14.25 -11.10
CA VAL A 163 15.91 15.06 -10.06
C VAL A 163 15.51 16.37 -10.70
N ASN A 164 14.23 16.75 -10.63
CA ASN A 164 13.68 17.88 -11.34
C ASN A 164 12.96 18.84 -10.41
N SER A 165 13.15 20.13 -10.61
CA SER A 165 12.41 21.19 -9.92
C SER A 165 12.03 22.32 -10.88
N ASP A 166 10.75 22.72 -10.85
CA ASP A 166 10.26 24.01 -11.37
C ASP A 166 9.57 24.70 -10.19
N ALA A 167 10.16 25.78 -9.70
CA ALA A 167 9.84 26.31 -8.39
C ALA A 167 9.74 27.83 -8.36
N ASN A 168 8.92 28.35 -7.46
CA ASN A 168 8.90 29.75 -7.12
C ASN A 168 10.10 30.10 -6.22
N ALA A 169 10.39 31.39 -6.09
CA ALA A 169 11.40 31.89 -5.19
C ALA A 169 11.23 31.34 -3.76
N GLY A 170 12.31 30.87 -3.16
CA GLY A 170 12.33 30.37 -1.79
C GLY A 170 11.84 28.94 -1.60
N ASN A 171 11.27 28.29 -2.62
CA ASN A 171 10.93 26.86 -2.53
C ASN A 171 12.19 25.99 -2.62
N TRP A 172 12.17 24.85 -1.96
CA TRP A 172 13.33 23.96 -1.88
C TRP A 172 12.93 22.49 -1.87
N ILE A 173 13.83 21.66 -2.38
CA ILE A 173 13.84 20.21 -2.18
C ILE A 173 15.22 19.74 -1.76
N ASN A 174 15.27 18.62 -1.05
CA ASN A 174 16.49 17.88 -0.79
C ASN A 174 16.32 16.43 -1.23
N VAL A 175 17.40 15.85 -1.75
CA VAL A 175 17.46 14.45 -2.18
C VAL A 175 18.77 13.84 -1.70
N ASP A 176 18.70 12.59 -1.25
CA ASP A 176 19.86 11.87 -0.73
C ASP A 176 19.71 10.35 -0.88
N ASP A 177 20.80 9.63 -0.69
CA ASP A 177 20.85 8.17 -0.66
C ASP A 177 20.13 7.48 -1.82
N LEU A 178 20.34 7.99 -3.05
CA LEU A 178 19.79 7.35 -4.24
C LEU A 178 20.49 6.01 -4.48
N THR A 179 19.69 4.99 -4.70
CA THR A 179 20.15 3.66 -5.15
C THR A 179 19.35 3.20 -6.35
N PHE A 180 20.01 2.62 -7.34
CA PHE A 180 19.36 2.05 -8.53
C PHE A 180 19.78 0.59 -8.68
N ALA A 181 18.85 -0.33 -8.53
CA ALA A 181 19.11 -1.76 -8.49
C ALA A 181 18.05 -2.57 -9.22
N SER A 182 18.43 -3.76 -9.68
CA SER A 182 17.47 -4.72 -10.22
C SER A 182 16.41 -5.09 -9.16
N GLY A 183 15.17 -5.17 -9.58
CA GLY A 183 14.05 -5.51 -8.70
C GLY A 183 12.71 -5.09 -9.29
N THR A 184 11.65 -5.74 -8.86
CA THR A 184 10.28 -5.35 -9.21
C THR A 184 9.76 -4.38 -8.16
N GLY A 185 9.05 -3.35 -8.59
CA GLY A 185 8.21 -2.51 -7.74
C GLY A 185 6.75 -2.93 -7.80
N GLY A 186 5.93 -2.21 -7.07
CA GLY A 186 4.48 -2.35 -7.09
C GLY A 186 3.90 -3.02 -5.85
N LEU A 187 2.69 -2.60 -5.52
CA LEU A 187 1.92 -3.07 -4.36
C LEU A 187 1.05 -4.26 -4.72
N SER A 188 1.05 -5.28 -3.86
CA SER A 188 0.21 -6.48 -4.04
C SER A 188 -1.26 -6.25 -3.67
N VAL A 189 -1.52 -5.24 -2.81
CA VAL A 189 -2.85 -4.82 -2.37
C VAL A 189 -3.11 -3.40 -2.84
N LYS A 190 -4.03 -3.26 -3.76
CA LYS A 190 -4.56 -1.99 -4.29
C LYS A 190 -6.05 -2.03 -4.04
N GLY A 191 -6.45 -1.61 -2.85
CA GLY A 191 -7.77 -1.87 -2.30
C GLY A 191 -8.58 -0.64 -1.96
N ALA A 192 -9.86 -0.86 -1.78
CA ALA A 192 -10.77 0.09 -1.18
C ALA A 192 -11.77 -0.62 -0.26
N ASP A 193 -12.19 0.03 0.82
CA ASP A 193 -13.40 -0.31 1.54
C ASP A 193 -14.61 0.14 0.75
N ILE A 194 -15.57 -0.77 0.60
CA ILE A 194 -16.80 -0.54 -0.15
C ILE A 194 -18.03 -0.98 0.66
N SER A 195 -17.91 -0.99 1.96
CA SER A 195 -18.95 -1.52 2.85
C SER A 195 -20.28 -0.77 2.74
N SER A 196 -20.25 0.55 2.44
CA SER A 196 -21.44 1.38 2.22
C SER A 196 -22.11 1.14 0.87
N LEU A 197 -21.43 0.54 -0.12
CA LEU A 197 -21.93 0.40 -1.49
C LEU A 197 -23.33 -0.26 -1.58
N PRO A 198 -23.58 -1.39 -0.90
CA PRO A 198 -24.90 -2.04 -1.00
C PRO A 198 -26.05 -1.17 -0.49
N LYS A 199 -25.80 -0.33 0.55
CA LYS A 199 -26.80 0.61 1.08
C LYS A 199 -26.98 1.79 0.15
N SER A 200 -25.88 2.38 -0.35
CA SER A 200 -25.92 3.47 -1.33
C SER A 200 -26.75 3.10 -2.56
N GLU A 201 -26.46 1.94 -3.17
CA GLU A 201 -27.20 1.46 -4.37
C GLU A 201 -28.68 1.19 -4.07
N ALA A 202 -28.99 0.57 -2.94
CA ALA A 202 -30.39 0.28 -2.55
C ALA A 202 -31.22 1.56 -2.34
N LEU A 203 -30.56 2.67 -1.99
CA LEU A 203 -31.15 3.99 -1.81
C LEU A 203 -31.09 4.86 -3.08
N GLY A 204 -30.66 4.30 -4.22
CA GLY A 204 -30.65 4.99 -5.52
C GLY A 204 -29.34 5.68 -5.85
N GLY A 205 -28.28 5.46 -5.09
CA GLY A 205 -26.94 5.94 -5.41
C GLY A 205 -26.45 5.41 -6.76
N THR A 206 -25.82 6.27 -7.54
CA THR A 206 -25.29 5.95 -8.87
C THR A 206 -23.81 6.29 -8.96
N TYR A 207 -23.12 5.61 -9.88
CA TYR A 207 -21.68 5.79 -10.07
C TYR A 207 -21.37 5.93 -11.56
N LYS A 208 -20.37 6.75 -11.88
CA LYS A 208 -19.99 7.04 -13.26
C LYS A 208 -18.48 6.90 -13.45
N THR A 209 -18.08 6.56 -14.65
CA THR A 209 -16.69 6.67 -15.09
C THR A 209 -16.24 8.13 -15.03
N SER A 210 -14.94 8.39 -15.14
CA SER A 210 -14.41 9.75 -15.23
C SER A 210 -14.96 10.53 -16.44
N SER A 211 -15.34 9.84 -17.51
CA SER A 211 -15.99 10.43 -18.68
C SER A 211 -17.50 10.73 -18.50
N GLY A 212 -18.10 10.31 -17.36
CA GLY A 212 -19.51 10.57 -17.05
C GLY A 212 -20.48 9.45 -17.48
N THR A 213 -20.00 8.31 -17.95
CA THR A 213 -20.84 7.15 -18.28
C THR A 213 -21.25 6.42 -17.00
N THR A 214 -22.56 6.22 -16.79
CA THR A 214 -23.07 5.44 -15.65
C THR A 214 -22.60 3.99 -15.75
N SER A 215 -22.09 3.46 -14.65
CA SER A 215 -21.52 2.12 -14.57
C SER A 215 -21.64 1.55 -13.15
N ASP A 216 -21.47 0.25 -13.01
CA ASP A 216 -21.32 -0.41 -11.71
C ASP A 216 -20.04 0.08 -11.00
N ALA A 217 -20.14 0.45 -9.71
CA ALA A 217 -19.01 1.00 -8.96
C ALA A 217 -17.81 0.06 -8.91
N LEU A 218 -18.04 -1.26 -8.74
CA LEU A 218 -16.94 -2.24 -8.71
C LEU A 218 -16.25 -2.34 -10.07
N THR A 219 -17.01 -2.19 -11.17
CA THR A 219 -16.45 -2.16 -12.52
C THR A 219 -15.57 -0.93 -12.72
N VAL A 220 -15.98 0.24 -12.25
CA VAL A 220 -15.18 1.47 -12.31
C VAL A 220 -13.89 1.33 -11.50
N LEU A 221 -13.99 0.89 -10.25
CA LEU A 221 -12.85 0.68 -9.36
C LEU A 221 -11.88 -0.37 -9.94
N LYS A 222 -12.40 -1.48 -10.46
CA LYS A 222 -11.58 -2.52 -11.11
C LYS A 222 -10.86 -2.00 -12.35
N SER A 223 -11.53 -1.25 -13.20
CA SER A 223 -10.94 -0.68 -14.42
C SER A 223 -9.85 0.34 -14.11
N SER A 224 -9.90 0.96 -12.92
CA SER A 224 -8.86 1.85 -12.40
C SER A 224 -7.64 1.11 -11.81
N GLY A 225 -7.66 -0.24 -11.81
CA GLY A 225 -6.54 -1.06 -11.33
C GLY A 225 -6.71 -1.64 -9.92
N MET A 226 -7.83 -1.37 -9.24
CA MET A 226 -8.12 -1.98 -7.94
C MET A 226 -8.17 -3.51 -8.05
N ASN A 227 -7.52 -4.21 -7.11
CA ASN A 227 -7.44 -5.66 -7.10
C ASN A 227 -7.96 -6.29 -5.80
N TYR A 228 -8.36 -5.48 -4.83
CA TYR A 228 -8.79 -5.94 -3.53
C TYR A 228 -9.97 -5.09 -3.02
N ALA A 229 -10.99 -5.71 -2.46
CA ALA A 229 -12.08 -5.01 -1.77
C ALA A 229 -12.10 -5.38 -0.29
N ARG A 230 -12.27 -4.40 0.59
CA ARG A 230 -12.53 -4.56 2.03
C ARG A 230 -14.00 -4.37 2.31
N VAL A 231 -14.58 -5.23 3.12
CA VAL A 231 -15.96 -5.14 3.59
C VAL A 231 -16.03 -5.46 5.07
N LYS A 232 -16.71 -4.61 5.85
CA LYS A 232 -16.96 -4.86 7.26
C LYS A 232 -18.13 -5.83 7.46
N VAL A 233 -18.11 -6.54 8.56
CA VAL A 233 -19.22 -7.38 9.00
C VAL A 233 -19.59 -7.10 10.44
N TRP A 234 -20.89 -6.83 10.65
CA TRP A 234 -21.53 -6.68 11.95
C TRP A 234 -22.33 -7.94 12.30
N VAL A 235 -22.64 -8.13 13.58
CA VAL A 235 -23.34 -9.34 14.04
C VAL A 235 -24.83 -9.26 13.74
N ASN A 236 -25.51 -8.23 14.25
CA ASN A 236 -26.94 -8.04 14.02
C ASN A 236 -27.29 -6.54 13.92
N PRO A 237 -26.87 -5.83 12.86
CA PRO A 237 -27.12 -4.40 12.67
C PRO A 237 -28.62 -4.10 12.52
N ALA A 238 -29.04 -2.95 13.10
CA ALA A 238 -30.45 -2.54 13.16
C ALA A 238 -31.06 -2.34 11.76
N ASP A 239 -30.29 -1.79 10.81
CA ASP A 239 -30.74 -1.54 9.43
C ASP A 239 -30.58 -2.74 8.49
N GLY A 240 -29.98 -3.83 8.96
CA GLY A 240 -29.73 -5.04 8.20
C GLY A 240 -28.60 -4.92 7.16
N TYR A 241 -27.87 -3.79 7.08
CA TYR A 241 -26.68 -3.66 6.25
C TYR A 241 -25.42 -4.11 7.01
N ASN A 242 -24.40 -4.51 6.25
CA ASN A 242 -23.15 -5.07 6.80
C ASN A 242 -23.30 -6.38 7.61
N ASN A 243 -24.46 -7.02 7.61
CA ASN A 243 -24.64 -8.34 8.19
C ASN A 243 -24.08 -9.44 7.27
N LYS A 244 -24.03 -10.68 7.77
CA LYS A 244 -23.57 -11.87 7.03
C LYS A 244 -24.21 -11.97 5.63
N ALA A 245 -25.54 -11.80 5.53
CA ALA A 245 -26.24 -11.95 4.24
C ALA A 245 -25.78 -10.91 3.20
N ARG A 246 -25.57 -9.66 3.62
CA ARG A 246 -25.08 -8.59 2.74
C ARG A 246 -23.62 -8.82 2.34
N VAL A 247 -22.78 -9.26 3.28
CA VAL A 247 -21.39 -9.62 2.99
C VAL A 247 -21.31 -10.77 1.98
N LEU A 248 -22.14 -11.80 2.11
CA LEU A 248 -22.22 -12.89 1.13
C LEU A 248 -22.63 -12.39 -0.26
N ALA A 249 -23.60 -11.48 -0.34
CA ALA A 249 -24.07 -10.93 -1.60
C ALA A 249 -22.99 -10.09 -2.30
N ILE A 250 -22.37 -9.15 -1.60
CA ILE A 250 -21.32 -8.30 -2.20
C ILE A 250 -20.06 -9.09 -2.56
N ALA A 251 -19.70 -10.12 -1.78
CA ALA A 251 -18.55 -10.99 -2.05
C ALA A 251 -18.66 -11.68 -3.42
N LYS A 252 -19.87 -12.06 -3.87
CA LYS A 252 -20.07 -12.62 -5.21
C LYS A 252 -19.74 -11.60 -6.28
N ARG A 253 -20.16 -10.34 -6.12
CA ARG A 253 -19.86 -9.26 -7.07
C ARG A 253 -18.36 -8.98 -7.11
N ILE A 254 -17.69 -8.89 -5.94
CA ILE A 254 -16.23 -8.69 -5.83
C ILE A 254 -15.48 -9.79 -6.59
N LYS A 255 -15.80 -11.05 -6.32
CA LYS A 255 -15.14 -12.19 -6.96
C LYS A 255 -15.44 -12.30 -8.46
N ALA A 256 -16.63 -11.90 -8.89
CA ALA A 256 -16.99 -11.83 -10.32
C ALA A 256 -16.13 -10.82 -11.09
N GLN A 257 -15.66 -9.76 -10.43
CA GLN A 257 -14.69 -8.81 -10.99
C GLN A 257 -13.22 -9.33 -10.93
N GLY A 258 -12.99 -10.55 -10.45
CA GLY A 258 -11.65 -11.10 -10.27
C GLY A 258 -10.83 -10.40 -9.18
N MET A 259 -11.50 -9.73 -8.24
CA MET A 259 -10.85 -9.07 -7.11
C MET A 259 -10.74 -10.00 -5.90
N LYS A 260 -9.76 -9.74 -5.06
CA LYS A 260 -9.60 -10.36 -3.75
C LYS A 260 -10.52 -9.72 -2.73
N LEU A 261 -10.79 -10.44 -1.63
CA LEU A 261 -11.69 -10.04 -0.57
C LEU A 261 -10.99 -10.00 0.78
N LEU A 262 -11.05 -8.85 1.46
CA LEU A 262 -10.79 -8.72 2.89
C LEU A 262 -12.12 -8.58 3.62
N VAL A 263 -12.33 -9.38 4.66
CA VAL A 263 -13.48 -9.29 5.57
C VAL A 263 -13.01 -8.74 6.90
N ASP A 264 -13.61 -7.63 7.33
CA ASP A 264 -13.30 -6.94 8.57
C ASP A 264 -14.38 -7.20 9.63
N PHE A 265 -14.03 -7.95 10.67
CA PHE A 265 -14.95 -8.29 11.76
C PHE A 265 -14.93 -7.24 12.85
N HIS A 266 -16.02 -6.49 12.98
CA HIS A 266 -16.18 -5.54 14.10
C HIS A 266 -16.56 -6.22 15.42
N TYR A 267 -17.17 -7.40 15.38
CA TYR A 267 -17.75 -8.09 16.53
C TYR A 267 -18.68 -7.21 17.36
N SER A 268 -19.47 -6.39 16.68
CA SER A 268 -20.45 -5.46 17.21
C SER A 268 -21.70 -5.46 16.32
N ASP A 269 -22.78 -4.84 16.75
CA ASP A 269 -23.98 -4.59 15.93
C ASP A 269 -23.90 -3.26 15.17
N THR A 270 -22.85 -2.47 15.44
CA THR A 270 -22.57 -1.16 14.84
C THR A 270 -21.05 -0.94 14.70
N TRP A 271 -20.63 0.29 14.49
CA TRP A 271 -19.23 0.66 14.40
C TRP A 271 -18.45 0.20 15.63
N ALA A 272 -17.29 -0.40 15.40
CA ALA A 272 -16.25 -0.61 16.39
C ALA A 272 -15.04 0.24 15.95
N ASP A 273 -14.58 1.10 16.84
CA ASP A 273 -13.49 2.06 16.62
C ASP A 273 -12.68 2.24 17.92
N PRO A 274 -11.63 3.09 17.96
CA PRO A 274 -10.84 3.28 19.17
C PRO A 274 -11.61 3.79 20.39
N GLY A 275 -12.77 4.42 20.19
CA GLY A 275 -13.65 4.94 21.26
C GLY A 275 -14.82 4.02 21.59
N ALA A 276 -15.12 3.02 20.74
CA ALA A 276 -16.30 2.18 20.90
C ALA A 276 -16.04 0.73 20.49
N GLN A 277 -15.99 -0.17 21.46
CA GLN A 277 -15.77 -1.62 21.25
C GLN A 277 -16.86 -2.42 21.98
N SER A 278 -18.11 -2.04 21.74
CA SER A 278 -19.28 -2.60 22.42
C SER A 278 -19.58 -4.02 21.95
N LYS A 279 -19.92 -4.88 22.90
CA LYS A 279 -20.44 -6.22 22.60
C LYS A 279 -21.74 -6.12 21.80
N PRO A 280 -21.99 -7.04 20.83
CA PRO A 280 -23.33 -7.21 20.26
C PRO A 280 -24.37 -7.43 21.35
N ALA A 281 -25.59 -6.94 21.15
CA ALA A 281 -26.68 -7.11 22.12
C ALA A 281 -26.90 -8.59 22.50
N ALA A 282 -26.77 -9.50 21.53
CA ALA A 282 -26.88 -10.94 21.77
C ALA A 282 -25.79 -11.51 22.68
N TRP A 283 -24.65 -10.84 22.84
CA TRP A 283 -23.50 -11.28 23.66
C TRP A 283 -23.33 -10.45 24.94
N ALA A 284 -24.19 -9.45 25.19
CA ALA A 284 -24.01 -8.49 26.27
C ALA A 284 -23.88 -9.13 27.68
N GLY A 285 -24.62 -10.21 27.93
CA GLY A 285 -24.57 -10.96 29.20
C GLY A 285 -23.59 -12.13 29.23
N HIS A 286 -22.80 -12.35 28.17
CA HIS A 286 -21.92 -13.51 28.07
C HIS A 286 -20.65 -13.32 28.88
N SER A 287 -20.25 -14.40 29.56
CA SER A 287 -18.95 -14.50 30.22
C SER A 287 -17.81 -14.55 29.20
N TYR A 288 -16.60 -14.25 29.63
CA TYR A 288 -15.40 -14.35 28.79
C TYR A 288 -15.30 -15.68 28.04
N THR A 289 -15.62 -16.82 28.70
CA THR A 289 -15.58 -18.14 28.05
C THR A 289 -16.61 -18.25 26.93
N GLN A 290 -17.80 -17.70 27.13
CA GLN A 290 -18.83 -17.64 26.09
C GLN A 290 -18.41 -16.71 24.96
N LEU A 291 -17.86 -15.53 25.26
CA LEU A 291 -17.38 -14.58 24.25
C LEU A 291 -16.29 -15.19 23.34
N LYS A 292 -15.38 -16.02 23.87
CA LYS A 292 -14.43 -16.76 23.02
C LYS A 292 -15.13 -17.70 22.04
N THR A 293 -16.20 -18.35 22.50
CA THR A 293 -16.99 -19.24 21.65
C THR A 293 -17.78 -18.45 20.61
N ASP A 294 -18.32 -17.29 20.99
CA ASP A 294 -19.07 -16.41 20.09
C ASP A 294 -18.18 -15.85 18.97
N VAL A 295 -16.99 -15.35 19.32
CA VAL A 295 -16.00 -14.88 18.34
C VAL A 295 -15.62 -16.01 17.37
N TYR A 296 -15.33 -17.19 17.89
CA TYR A 296 -15.01 -18.35 17.04
C TYR A 296 -16.18 -18.70 16.12
N ASN A 297 -17.37 -18.88 16.67
CA ASN A 297 -18.53 -19.36 15.92
C ASN A 297 -18.98 -18.33 14.87
N HIS A 298 -19.05 -17.03 15.21
CA HIS A 298 -19.42 -15.99 14.25
C HIS A 298 -18.42 -15.89 13.10
N THR A 299 -17.13 -15.91 13.41
CA THR A 299 -16.06 -15.88 12.39
C THR A 299 -16.14 -17.12 11.49
N TYR A 300 -16.25 -18.31 12.09
CA TYR A 300 -16.35 -19.57 11.36
C TYR A 300 -17.59 -19.63 10.47
N ASP A 301 -18.75 -19.18 10.97
CA ASP A 301 -20.03 -19.19 10.26
C ASP A 301 -20.02 -18.27 9.04
N VAL A 302 -19.54 -17.02 9.19
CA VAL A 302 -19.43 -16.07 8.06
C VAL A 302 -18.45 -16.58 7.00
N LEU A 303 -17.25 -16.97 7.42
CA LEU A 303 -16.21 -17.41 6.48
C LEU A 303 -16.52 -18.78 5.87
N GLY A 304 -17.13 -19.68 6.62
CA GLY A 304 -17.61 -20.96 6.12
C GLY A 304 -18.68 -20.80 5.03
N ALA A 305 -19.61 -19.87 5.21
CA ALA A 305 -20.59 -19.54 4.21
C ALA A 305 -19.97 -18.90 2.96
N LEU A 306 -19.02 -17.99 3.11
CA LEU A 306 -18.23 -17.42 2.00
C LEU A 306 -17.51 -18.51 1.21
N LYS A 307 -16.83 -19.44 1.90
CA LYS A 307 -16.15 -20.57 1.26
C LYS A 307 -17.14 -21.49 0.52
N SER A 308 -18.25 -21.81 1.15
CA SER A 308 -19.26 -22.72 0.58
C SER A 308 -19.89 -22.18 -0.70
N GLN A 309 -20.02 -20.86 -0.83
CA GLN A 309 -20.51 -20.22 -2.06
C GLN A 309 -19.40 -19.92 -3.10
N GLY A 310 -18.14 -20.29 -2.86
CA GLY A 310 -17.00 -20.07 -3.77
C GLY A 310 -16.38 -18.67 -3.70
N THR A 311 -16.63 -17.91 -2.63
CA THR A 311 -16.10 -16.54 -2.44
C THR A 311 -15.17 -16.44 -1.22
N THR A 312 -14.31 -17.43 -1.01
CA THR A 312 -13.38 -17.48 0.11
C THR A 312 -12.65 -16.13 0.30
N ALA A 313 -12.60 -15.65 1.54
CA ALA A 313 -11.84 -14.46 1.89
C ALA A 313 -10.33 -14.71 1.75
N ASP A 314 -9.62 -13.75 1.14
CA ASP A 314 -8.15 -13.80 0.99
C ASP A 314 -7.44 -13.27 2.24
N MET A 315 -8.05 -12.30 2.91
CA MET A 315 -7.58 -11.70 4.16
C MET A 315 -8.75 -11.46 5.11
N VAL A 316 -8.50 -11.51 6.39
CA VAL A 316 -9.47 -11.25 7.46
C VAL A 316 -8.86 -10.37 8.52
N GLN A 317 -9.53 -9.31 8.91
CA GLN A 317 -9.26 -8.55 10.13
C GLN A 317 -10.05 -9.14 11.29
N VAL A 318 -9.35 -9.49 12.37
CA VAL A 318 -9.95 -9.94 13.62
C VAL A 318 -10.02 -8.75 14.56
N GLY A 319 -11.15 -8.06 14.52
CA GLY A 319 -11.38 -6.77 15.16
C GLY A 319 -10.99 -5.57 14.28
N ASN A 320 -11.74 -4.49 14.42
CA ASN A 320 -11.50 -3.20 13.77
C ASN A 320 -10.96 -2.20 14.78
N GLU A 321 -9.82 -1.56 14.46
CA GLU A 321 -9.18 -0.49 15.25
C GLU A 321 -9.10 -0.78 16.76
N ILE A 322 -8.62 -1.96 17.09
CA ILE A 322 -8.59 -2.51 18.45
C ILE A 322 -7.50 -1.91 19.35
N ASN A 323 -7.33 -0.59 19.29
CA ASN A 323 -6.35 0.17 20.07
C ASN A 323 -6.47 -0.09 21.57
N GLY A 324 -7.70 -0.09 22.08
CA GLY A 324 -8.07 -0.40 23.47
C GLY A 324 -8.56 -1.83 23.69
N GLY A 325 -8.39 -2.71 22.69
CA GLY A 325 -8.94 -4.06 22.70
C GLY A 325 -10.27 -4.17 21.95
N MET A 326 -11.06 -5.20 22.20
CA MET A 326 -12.37 -5.47 21.59
C MET A 326 -13.35 -6.06 22.61
N LEU A 327 -14.66 -5.97 22.35
CA LEU A 327 -15.70 -6.57 23.21
C LEU A 327 -15.56 -6.15 24.68
N TRP A 328 -15.55 -4.83 24.91
CA TRP A 328 -15.34 -4.29 26.25
C TRP A 328 -16.44 -4.72 27.22
N SER A 329 -16.05 -4.92 28.47
CA SER A 329 -14.75 -4.74 29.17
C SER A 329 -13.82 -5.96 29.07
N GLU A 330 -14.33 -7.16 28.77
CA GLU A 330 -13.58 -8.42 28.87
C GLU A 330 -12.35 -8.46 27.97
N GLY A 331 -12.44 -7.95 26.76
CA GLY A 331 -11.35 -7.89 25.80
C GLY A 331 -10.61 -6.56 25.78
N SER A 332 -10.63 -5.78 26.84
CA SER A 332 -9.84 -4.54 26.96
C SER A 332 -8.34 -4.83 27.08
N THR A 333 -7.51 -3.89 26.64
CA THR A 333 -6.04 -3.93 26.84
C THR A 333 -5.64 -3.85 28.34
N ASP A 334 -6.55 -3.52 29.25
CA ASP A 334 -6.33 -3.67 30.68
C ASP A 334 -6.28 -5.15 31.10
N ASN A 335 -6.79 -6.05 30.26
CA ASN A 335 -6.81 -7.48 30.48
C ASN A 335 -6.26 -8.26 29.27
N TRP A 336 -4.96 -8.15 29.02
CA TRP A 336 -4.29 -8.77 27.89
C TRP A 336 -4.49 -10.27 27.77
N SER A 337 -4.60 -10.99 28.90
CA SER A 337 -4.85 -12.43 28.89
C SER A 337 -6.19 -12.78 28.23
N GLN A 338 -7.24 -12.00 28.52
CA GLN A 338 -8.56 -12.21 27.93
C GLN A 338 -8.58 -11.71 26.47
N LEU A 339 -8.01 -10.53 26.18
CA LEU A 339 -7.91 -10.01 24.83
C LEU A 339 -7.19 -11.02 23.90
N ALA A 340 -6.04 -11.55 24.34
CA ALA A 340 -5.30 -12.56 23.58
C ALA A 340 -6.13 -13.82 23.31
N GLY A 341 -6.92 -14.27 24.28
CA GLY A 341 -7.82 -15.40 24.10
C GLY A 341 -8.92 -15.14 23.07
N LEU A 342 -9.50 -13.94 23.04
CA LEU A 342 -10.52 -13.52 22.04
C LEU A 342 -9.90 -13.44 20.64
N LEU A 343 -8.77 -12.75 20.49
CA LEU A 343 -8.06 -12.61 19.21
C LEU A 343 -7.64 -13.98 18.66
N ASN A 344 -7.11 -14.86 19.52
CA ASN A 344 -6.75 -16.22 19.11
C ASN A 344 -7.96 -17.08 18.75
N SER A 345 -9.13 -16.84 19.32
CA SER A 345 -10.38 -17.51 18.91
C SER A 345 -10.75 -17.14 17.48
N GLY A 346 -10.70 -15.85 17.13
CA GLY A 346 -10.91 -15.39 15.77
C GLY A 346 -9.87 -15.95 14.79
N TYR A 347 -8.57 -15.87 15.15
CA TYR A 347 -7.49 -16.45 14.35
C TYR A 347 -7.72 -17.94 14.05
N ASN A 348 -8.02 -18.73 15.08
CA ASN A 348 -8.24 -20.17 14.95
C ASN A 348 -9.46 -20.49 14.07
N ALA A 349 -10.54 -19.71 14.17
CA ALA A 349 -11.72 -19.86 13.30
C ALA A 349 -11.39 -19.60 11.83
N VAL A 350 -10.65 -18.54 11.52
CA VAL A 350 -10.18 -18.25 10.15
C VAL A 350 -9.37 -19.41 9.60
N LYS A 351 -8.37 -19.89 10.37
CA LYS A 351 -7.49 -20.98 9.94
C LYS A 351 -8.21 -22.32 9.83
N ALA A 352 -9.25 -22.54 10.60
CA ALA A 352 -10.10 -23.74 10.51
C ALA A 352 -10.94 -23.75 9.21
N VAL A 353 -11.40 -22.59 8.76
CA VAL A 353 -12.12 -22.49 7.48
C VAL A 353 -11.16 -22.60 6.31
N ASN A 354 -10.07 -21.83 6.33
CA ASN A 354 -9.06 -21.84 5.26
C ASN A 354 -7.69 -21.43 5.83
N SER A 355 -6.76 -22.36 5.90
CA SER A 355 -5.41 -22.14 6.44
C SER A 355 -4.60 -21.12 5.62
N GLY A 356 -4.94 -20.94 4.33
CA GLY A 356 -4.28 -19.97 3.43
C GLY A 356 -4.77 -18.52 3.57
N THR A 357 -5.88 -18.27 4.27
CA THR A 357 -6.36 -16.90 4.49
C THR A 357 -5.43 -16.15 5.45
N THR A 358 -5.00 -14.96 5.04
CA THR A 358 -4.17 -14.06 5.87
C THR A 358 -5.00 -13.49 7.02
N VAL A 359 -4.52 -13.56 8.25
CA VAL A 359 -5.17 -12.96 9.42
C VAL A 359 -4.41 -11.72 9.84
N ALA A 360 -5.08 -10.58 9.83
CA ALA A 360 -4.52 -9.29 10.21
C ALA A 360 -5.13 -8.78 11.52
N LEU A 361 -4.34 -8.01 12.26
CA LEU A 361 -4.79 -7.17 13.36
C LEU A 361 -4.71 -5.71 12.93
N HIS A 362 -5.69 -4.92 13.34
CA HIS A 362 -5.88 -3.56 12.86
C HIS A 362 -5.91 -2.55 14.00
N LEU A 363 -5.03 -1.53 13.91
CA LEU A 363 -4.95 -0.40 14.84
C LEU A 363 -5.08 0.95 14.12
N ALA A 364 -5.71 1.92 14.76
CA ALA A 364 -5.71 3.33 14.34
C ALA A 364 -4.49 4.06 14.91
N LYS A 365 -3.27 3.62 14.52
CA LYS A 365 -2.01 4.12 15.07
C LYS A 365 -0.91 4.26 14.00
N GLY A 366 -1.27 4.60 12.76
CA GLY A 366 -0.33 4.61 11.65
C GLY A 366 0.87 5.54 11.80
N GLY A 367 0.75 6.63 12.55
CA GLY A 367 1.87 7.54 12.86
C GLY A 367 2.30 7.53 14.33
N ASP A 368 1.74 6.66 15.16
CA ASP A 368 2.09 6.51 16.57
C ASP A 368 3.04 5.31 16.75
N LEU A 369 4.33 5.53 16.53
CA LEU A 369 5.36 4.51 16.69
C LEU A 369 5.36 3.87 18.08
N SER A 370 5.27 4.69 19.12
CA SER A 370 5.33 4.23 20.50
C SER A 370 4.10 3.40 20.88
N GLY A 371 2.92 3.86 20.49
CA GLY A 371 1.67 3.16 20.74
C GLY A 371 1.56 1.86 19.94
N THR A 372 2.03 1.85 18.69
CA THR A 372 2.08 0.65 17.85
C THR A 372 3.04 -0.39 18.44
N ARG A 373 4.23 0.01 18.87
CA ARG A 373 5.17 -0.88 19.58
C ARG A 373 4.58 -1.46 20.85
N TRP A 374 4.06 -0.60 21.71
CA TRP A 374 3.47 -1.02 22.97
C TRP A 374 2.38 -2.08 22.76
N TRP A 375 1.50 -1.84 21.80
CA TRP A 375 0.39 -2.75 21.53
C TRP A 375 0.86 -4.10 20.99
N PHE A 376 1.69 -4.10 19.95
CA PHE A 376 2.15 -5.35 19.34
C PHE A 376 3.16 -6.11 20.21
N ASP A 377 4.01 -5.43 20.98
CA ASP A 377 4.88 -6.07 21.99
C ASP A 377 4.04 -6.81 23.03
N SER A 378 2.97 -6.15 23.51
CA SER A 378 2.04 -6.78 24.46
C SER A 378 1.30 -7.96 23.82
N ALA A 379 0.84 -7.82 22.58
CA ALA A 379 0.18 -8.90 21.85
C ALA A 379 1.10 -10.13 21.68
N VAL A 380 2.34 -9.92 21.25
CA VAL A 380 3.34 -10.98 21.09
C VAL A 380 3.67 -11.64 22.44
N SER A 381 3.87 -10.85 23.48
CA SER A 381 4.16 -11.35 24.84
C SER A 381 3.03 -12.21 25.41
N ASN A 382 1.78 -11.93 25.01
CA ASN A 382 0.60 -12.69 25.40
C ASN A 382 0.23 -13.81 24.40
N GLY A 383 1.10 -14.11 23.43
CA GLY A 383 0.91 -15.22 22.49
C GLY A 383 -0.22 -15.01 21.48
N VAL A 384 -0.54 -13.76 21.12
CA VAL A 384 -1.50 -13.44 20.06
C VAL A 384 -0.93 -13.83 18.71
N LYS A 385 -1.74 -14.53 17.92
CA LYS A 385 -1.37 -15.00 16.57
C LYS A 385 -1.90 -14.05 15.52
N PHE A 386 -1.05 -13.66 14.57
CA PHE A 386 -1.42 -12.87 13.41
C PHE A 386 -0.41 -13.05 12.26
N ASP A 387 -0.83 -12.79 11.04
CA ASP A 387 -0.02 -12.95 9.85
C ASP A 387 0.42 -11.58 9.26
N ALA A 388 -0.37 -10.52 9.46
CA ALA A 388 -0.13 -9.17 8.94
C ALA A 388 -0.58 -8.09 9.93
N ILE A 389 -0.04 -6.89 9.78
CA ILE A 389 -0.37 -5.72 10.57
C ILE A 389 -1.09 -4.70 9.67
N GLY A 390 -2.31 -4.34 10.01
CA GLY A 390 -3.08 -3.26 9.40
C GLY A 390 -3.07 -2.01 10.27
N LEU A 391 -2.83 -0.85 9.66
CA LEU A 391 -2.86 0.43 10.37
C LEU A 391 -3.77 1.41 9.63
N SER A 392 -4.69 2.09 10.32
CA SER A 392 -5.31 3.29 9.79
C SER A 392 -4.31 4.43 9.82
N TYR A 393 -4.24 5.19 8.74
CA TYR A 393 -3.47 6.41 8.69
C TYR A 393 -4.24 7.53 7.99
N TYR A 394 -4.61 8.53 8.77
CA TYR A 394 -5.23 9.77 8.33
C TYR A 394 -4.31 10.92 8.76
N GLY A 395 -3.71 11.63 7.81
CA GLY A 395 -2.67 12.62 8.09
C GLY A 395 -3.12 13.78 8.98
N TYR A 396 -4.40 14.06 9.01
CA TYR A 396 -4.96 15.09 9.88
C TYR A 396 -5.04 14.67 11.35
N TRP A 397 -4.94 13.37 11.69
CA TRP A 397 -5.00 12.86 13.08
C TRP A 397 -3.76 12.09 13.51
N HIS A 398 -3.05 11.46 12.58
CA HIS A 398 -2.04 10.47 12.90
C HIS A 398 -0.60 10.94 12.64
N GLY A 399 -0.37 12.27 12.61
CA GLY A 399 0.97 12.82 12.42
C GLY A 399 1.43 12.90 10.95
N SER A 400 2.69 13.17 10.76
CA SER A 400 3.29 13.42 9.44
C SER A 400 3.52 12.13 8.64
N LEU A 401 3.79 12.27 7.33
CA LEU A 401 4.24 11.14 6.49
C LEU A 401 5.55 10.51 7.02
N TYR A 402 6.41 11.30 7.67
CA TYR A 402 7.62 10.79 8.31
C TYR A 402 7.31 9.88 9.50
N ASP A 403 6.38 10.28 10.36
CA ASP A 403 5.92 9.46 11.49
C ASP A 403 5.28 8.17 10.98
N PHE A 404 4.48 8.27 9.92
CA PHE A 404 3.86 7.13 9.27
C PHE A 404 4.87 6.15 8.69
N GLN A 405 5.84 6.63 7.89
CA GLN A 405 6.90 5.80 7.34
C GLN A 405 7.71 5.11 8.46
N THR A 406 8.08 5.88 9.49
CA THR A 406 8.85 5.36 10.62
C THR A 406 8.09 4.24 11.34
N THR A 407 6.78 4.41 11.54
CA THR A 407 5.92 3.42 12.19
C THR A 407 5.78 2.14 11.35
N LEU A 408 5.57 2.27 10.04
CA LEU A 408 5.48 1.10 9.14
C LEU A 408 6.79 0.33 9.04
N ASP A 409 7.90 1.04 8.87
CA ASP A 409 9.24 0.44 8.76
C ASP A 409 9.60 -0.35 10.03
N ASP A 410 9.34 0.26 11.19
CA ASP A 410 9.58 -0.39 12.48
C ASP A 410 8.67 -1.62 12.69
N ALA A 411 7.38 -1.48 12.48
CA ALA A 411 6.43 -2.59 12.63
C ALA A 411 6.81 -3.77 11.72
N ALA A 412 7.14 -3.50 10.46
CA ALA A 412 7.57 -4.52 9.51
C ALA A 412 8.88 -5.21 9.93
N ALA A 413 9.86 -4.44 10.39
CA ALA A 413 11.16 -4.95 10.82
C ALA A 413 11.09 -5.70 12.14
N ARG A 414 10.44 -5.09 13.17
CA ARG A 414 10.38 -5.59 14.54
C ARG A 414 9.63 -6.91 14.67
N TYR A 415 8.48 -7.02 14.01
CA TYR A 415 7.64 -8.21 14.11
C TYR A 415 7.87 -9.20 12.96
N GLY A 416 8.68 -8.84 11.96
CA GLY A 416 8.94 -9.69 10.80
C GLY A 416 7.70 -9.95 9.94
N LYS A 417 6.66 -9.12 10.05
CA LYS A 417 5.37 -9.29 9.38
C LYS A 417 5.18 -8.29 8.24
N PRO A 418 4.40 -8.63 7.21
CA PRO A 418 3.94 -7.64 6.25
C PRO A 418 3.00 -6.63 6.92
N VAL A 419 3.06 -5.40 6.42
CA VAL A 419 2.25 -4.27 6.88
C VAL A 419 1.40 -3.72 5.73
N TYR A 420 0.24 -3.14 6.03
CA TYR A 420 -0.60 -2.47 5.05
C TYR A 420 -1.40 -1.34 5.71
N VAL A 421 -1.85 -0.40 4.91
CA VAL A 421 -2.80 0.62 5.35
C VAL A 421 -4.20 0.03 5.24
N ALA A 422 -4.84 -0.17 6.40
CA ALA A 422 -6.20 -0.68 6.47
C ALA A 422 -7.23 0.39 6.08
N GLU A 423 -6.92 1.67 6.41
CA GLU A 423 -7.77 2.80 6.12
C GLU A 423 -6.94 4.06 5.89
N THR A 424 -7.31 4.81 4.86
CA THR A 424 -6.91 6.20 4.61
C THR A 424 -7.91 6.86 3.69
N ALA A 425 -8.07 8.18 3.80
CA ALA A 425 -8.87 8.98 2.88
C ALA A 425 -8.34 10.42 2.86
N TYR A 426 -8.84 11.25 1.95
CA TYR A 426 -8.56 12.68 1.93
C TYR A 426 -9.68 13.45 1.22
N PRO A 427 -10.05 14.65 1.69
CA PRO A 427 -11.15 15.41 1.11
C PRO A 427 -10.78 15.98 -0.27
N PHE A 428 -11.70 15.83 -1.23
CA PHE A 428 -11.59 16.50 -2.53
C PHE A 428 -12.27 17.88 -2.57
N ARG A 429 -12.97 18.24 -1.48
CA ARG A 429 -13.59 19.56 -1.22
C ARG A 429 -13.97 19.66 0.26
N LEU A 430 -14.36 20.83 0.74
CA LEU A 430 -14.72 21.04 2.14
C LEU A 430 -16.23 21.15 2.38
N ASP A 431 -16.98 21.68 1.39
CA ASP A 431 -18.44 21.82 1.52
C ASP A 431 -19.16 20.47 1.45
N SER A 432 -20.27 20.38 2.15
CA SER A 432 -21.15 19.21 2.15
C SER A 432 -22.15 19.28 0.99
N LYS A 433 -22.54 18.11 0.46
CA LYS A 433 -23.62 17.97 -0.52
C LYS A 433 -24.94 17.61 0.15
N ASP A 434 -24.92 16.86 1.24
CA ASP A 434 -26.08 16.62 2.08
C ASP A 434 -26.26 17.76 3.11
N SER A 435 -27.13 17.61 4.09
CA SER A 435 -27.40 18.63 5.13
C SER A 435 -26.52 18.49 6.37
N HIS A 436 -25.56 17.58 6.37
CA HIS A 436 -24.70 17.28 7.52
C HIS A 436 -23.30 17.81 7.26
N GLU A 437 -22.63 18.23 8.32
CA GLU A 437 -21.24 18.67 8.26
C GLU A 437 -20.32 17.48 7.98
N ASN A 438 -19.33 17.70 7.12
CA ASN A 438 -18.27 16.73 6.92
C ASN A 438 -17.32 16.71 8.12
N ILE A 439 -16.69 15.55 8.37
CA ILE A 439 -15.71 15.41 9.46
C ILE A 439 -14.47 16.26 9.20
N ILE A 440 -14.13 16.51 7.92
CA ILE A 440 -13.08 17.45 7.50
C ILE A 440 -13.77 18.50 6.63
N ASP A 441 -14.03 19.68 7.16
CA ASP A 441 -14.80 20.74 6.52
C ASP A 441 -14.10 22.11 6.51
N THR A 442 -12.96 22.23 7.21
CA THR A 442 -12.19 23.48 7.29
C THR A 442 -10.76 23.32 6.77
N THR A 443 -10.17 24.42 6.28
CA THR A 443 -8.77 24.43 5.81
C THR A 443 -7.76 24.19 6.93
N GLY A 444 -8.12 24.48 8.18
CA GLY A 444 -7.25 24.28 9.35
C GLY A 444 -7.02 22.82 9.71
N GLU A 445 -7.89 21.92 9.23
CA GLU A 445 -7.79 20.47 9.45
C GLU A 445 -6.93 19.76 8.40
N LEU A 446 -6.66 20.44 7.27
CA LEU A 446 -5.94 19.83 6.18
C LEU A 446 -4.47 19.58 6.51
N VAL A 447 -3.91 18.53 5.92
CA VAL A 447 -2.47 18.29 5.96
C VAL A 447 -1.75 19.35 5.14
N SER A 448 -0.75 19.97 5.73
CA SER A 448 0.04 21.01 5.06
C SER A 448 0.59 20.53 3.72
N GLY A 449 0.39 21.32 2.67
CA GLY A 449 0.83 21.01 1.31
C GLY A 449 -0.20 20.27 0.46
N TYR A 450 -1.34 19.84 1.01
CA TYR A 450 -2.40 19.14 0.29
C TYR A 450 -3.73 19.91 0.44
N ALA A 451 -4.17 20.52 -0.65
CA ALA A 451 -5.45 21.24 -0.65
C ALA A 451 -6.65 20.29 -0.68
N ALA A 452 -7.79 20.70 -0.14
CA ALA A 452 -9.06 20.00 -0.37
C ALA A 452 -9.51 20.24 -1.81
N SER A 453 -9.01 19.42 -2.71
CA SER A 453 -9.28 19.41 -4.14
C SER A 453 -9.05 18.03 -4.71
N THR A 454 -9.58 17.75 -5.90
CA THR A 454 -9.34 16.46 -6.57
C THR A 454 -7.85 16.20 -6.83
N ALA A 455 -7.07 17.25 -7.07
CA ALA A 455 -5.61 17.17 -7.22
C ALA A 455 -4.92 16.88 -5.87
N GLY A 456 -5.35 17.55 -4.79
CA GLY A 456 -4.80 17.32 -3.45
C GLY A 456 -5.13 15.92 -2.91
N GLN A 457 -6.36 15.45 -3.10
CA GLN A 457 -6.75 14.08 -2.78
C GLN A 457 -5.87 13.06 -3.54
N SER A 458 -5.66 13.31 -4.83
CA SER A 458 -4.83 12.45 -5.68
C SER A 458 -3.37 12.46 -5.25
N ALA A 459 -2.81 13.62 -4.91
CA ALA A 459 -1.43 13.76 -4.42
C ALA A 459 -1.24 13.06 -3.07
N TRP A 460 -2.18 13.25 -2.14
CA TRP A 460 -2.16 12.57 -0.84
C TRP A 460 -2.16 11.05 -1.00
N PHE A 461 -3.10 10.51 -1.78
CA PHE A 461 -3.20 9.06 -1.98
C PHE A 461 -1.95 8.48 -2.65
N ARG A 462 -1.37 9.19 -3.64
CA ARG A 462 -0.08 8.84 -4.24
C ARG A 462 1.01 8.70 -3.18
N ASP A 463 1.12 9.67 -2.26
CA ASP A 463 2.21 9.72 -1.30
C ASP A 463 2.06 8.65 -0.21
N ILE A 464 0.82 8.32 0.18
CA ILE A 464 0.55 7.13 1.00
C ILE A 464 1.04 5.85 0.31
N LEU A 465 0.70 5.66 -0.97
CA LEU A 465 1.16 4.50 -1.74
C LEU A 465 2.69 4.45 -1.83
N ASN A 466 3.36 5.60 -2.04
CA ASN A 466 4.81 5.70 -2.06
C ASN A 466 5.44 5.22 -0.76
N VAL A 467 4.94 5.69 0.38
CA VAL A 467 5.45 5.29 1.70
C VAL A 467 5.30 3.79 1.92
N VAL A 468 4.15 3.22 1.58
CA VAL A 468 3.91 1.78 1.75
C VAL A 468 4.79 0.94 0.82
N GLU A 469 4.95 1.36 -0.46
CA GLU A 469 5.81 0.66 -1.42
C GLU A 469 7.28 0.70 -0.98
N ALA A 470 7.68 1.76 -0.29
CA ALA A 470 9.04 1.95 0.19
C ALA A 470 9.38 1.13 1.44
N VAL A 471 8.44 0.47 2.11
CA VAL A 471 8.73 -0.39 3.27
C VAL A 471 9.77 -1.45 2.92
N PRO A 472 10.86 -1.60 3.71
CA PRO A 472 11.96 -2.49 3.40
C PRO A 472 11.53 -3.95 3.18
N ASN A 473 12.32 -4.64 2.34
CA ASN A 473 12.18 -6.06 2.05
C ASN A 473 10.83 -6.44 1.40
N GLY A 474 10.14 -5.48 0.76
CA GLY A 474 8.85 -5.71 0.12
C GLY A 474 7.73 -6.09 1.10
N ARG A 475 7.86 -5.66 2.36
CA ARG A 475 6.85 -5.96 3.40
C ARG A 475 5.67 -5.01 3.39
N GLY A 476 5.70 -3.91 2.65
CA GLY A 476 4.53 -3.08 2.40
C GLY A 476 3.61 -3.77 1.40
N LEU A 477 2.47 -4.27 1.86
CA LEU A 477 1.52 -4.97 0.98
C LEU A 477 0.72 -4.02 0.11
N GLY A 478 0.30 -2.89 0.66
CA GLY A 478 -0.53 -1.92 -0.05
C GLY A 478 -1.51 -1.18 0.84
N VAL A 479 -2.56 -0.68 0.24
CA VAL A 479 -3.49 0.27 0.86
C VAL A 479 -4.94 -0.12 0.55
N PHE A 480 -5.82 0.07 1.53
CA PHE A 480 -7.26 0.18 1.35
C PHE A 480 -7.69 1.64 1.52
N TYR A 481 -8.23 2.23 0.47
CA TYR A 481 -8.86 3.55 0.56
C TYR A 481 -10.21 3.37 1.26
N TRP A 482 -10.42 4.10 2.37
CA TRP A 482 -11.60 3.89 3.21
C TRP A 482 -12.86 4.50 2.58
N GLU A 483 -13.92 3.69 2.55
CA GLU A 483 -15.28 4.03 2.11
C GLU A 483 -15.31 4.79 0.75
N ALA A 484 -14.58 4.23 -0.22
CA ALA A 484 -14.42 4.81 -1.56
C ALA A 484 -15.76 5.13 -2.28
N THR A 485 -16.83 4.43 -1.90
CA THR A 485 -18.16 4.49 -2.52
C THR A 485 -19.22 5.15 -1.65
N TRP A 486 -18.84 5.71 -0.50
CA TRP A 486 -19.81 6.35 0.40
C TRP A 486 -20.07 7.80 -0.02
N THR A 487 -20.87 7.93 -1.09
CA THR A 487 -21.28 9.22 -1.64
C THR A 487 -22.53 9.77 -0.92
N ALA A 488 -22.86 11.03 -1.17
CA ALA A 488 -24.05 11.68 -0.63
C ALA A 488 -25.34 11.08 -1.18
N VAL A 489 -25.89 10.11 -0.47
CA VAL A 489 -27.16 9.45 -0.80
C VAL A 489 -28.10 9.56 0.40
N THR A 490 -29.27 10.16 0.21
CA THR A 490 -30.27 10.35 1.28
C THR A 490 -30.60 9.02 1.95
N GLY A 491 -30.53 8.97 3.28
CA GLY A 491 -30.78 7.78 4.08
C GLY A 491 -29.58 6.86 4.27
N ASN A 492 -28.43 7.15 3.63
CA ASN A 492 -27.19 6.40 3.81
C ASN A 492 -26.29 7.02 4.89
N GLY A 493 -26.89 7.36 6.04
CA GLY A 493 -26.16 7.90 7.18
C GLY A 493 -25.31 6.88 7.92
N TRP A 494 -24.47 7.39 8.83
CA TRP A 494 -23.50 6.58 9.59
C TRP A 494 -24.14 5.73 10.68
N ASP A 495 -25.28 6.16 11.27
CA ASP A 495 -25.97 5.43 12.33
C ASP A 495 -26.96 4.42 11.75
N PRO A 496 -26.81 3.11 12.01
CA PRO A 496 -27.74 2.10 11.53
C PRO A 496 -29.14 2.18 12.18
N THR A 497 -29.29 2.97 13.24
CA THR A 497 -30.59 3.17 13.92
C THR A 497 -31.29 4.47 13.48
N ASP A 498 -30.58 5.37 12.80
CA ASP A 498 -31.08 6.66 12.33
C ASP A 498 -30.70 6.93 10.87
N ALA A 499 -31.65 6.73 9.98
CA ALA A 499 -31.47 6.99 8.55
C ALA A 499 -31.21 8.48 8.24
N SER A 500 -31.49 9.40 9.17
CA SER A 500 -31.24 10.83 9.01
C SER A 500 -29.88 11.30 9.54
N SER A 501 -29.03 10.37 10.00
CA SER A 501 -27.74 10.71 10.64
C SER A 501 -26.70 11.34 9.71
N GLY A 502 -26.93 11.33 8.38
CA GLY A 502 -26.06 11.95 7.39
C GLY A 502 -24.75 11.20 7.11
N ASN A 503 -23.98 11.72 6.17
CA ASN A 503 -22.71 11.15 5.75
C ASN A 503 -21.58 12.18 5.86
N GLY A 504 -20.90 12.24 6.99
CA GLY A 504 -19.76 13.13 7.20
C GLY A 504 -18.48 12.78 6.41
N TRP A 505 -18.50 11.76 5.55
CA TRP A 505 -17.36 11.32 4.74
C TRP A 505 -17.57 11.50 3.23
N GLU A 506 -18.68 12.01 2.79
CA GLU A 506 -19.03 12.11 1.39
C GLU A 506 -18.01 12.90 0.56
N ASN A 507 -17.34 13.90 1.17
CA ASN A 507 -16.29 14.70 0.54
C ASN A 507 -14.93 13.99 0.46
N GLN A 508 -14.81 12.78 0.99
CA GLN A 508 -13.60 11.96 0.96
C GLN A 508 -13.71 10.73 0.07
N ALA A 509 -14.90 10.43 -0.47
CA ALA A 509 -15.11 9.33 -1.40
C ALA A 509 -14.21 9.43 -2.65
N LEU A 510 -14.06 8.33 -3.39
CA LEU A 510 -13.37 8.33 -4.69
C LEU A 510 -14.32 8.65 -5.87
N PHE A 511 -15.57 8.95 -5.58
CA PHE A 511 -16.54 9.49 -6.52
C PHE A 511 -16.96 10.88 -6.05
N GLY A 512 -16.97 11.84 -6.99
CA GLY A 512 -17.32 13.23 -6.70
C GLY A 512 -18.83 13.43 -6.49
N TYR A 513 -19.21 14.64 -6.15
CA TYR A 513 -20.62 15.01 -5.96
C TYR A 513 -21.49 14.94 -7.22
N ASP A 514 -20.89 14.72 -8.38
CA ASP A 514 -21.53 14.41 -9.67
C ASP A 514 -21.50 12.89 -10.01
N ASP A 515 -21.15 12.08 -9.02
CA ASP A 515 -21.00 10.63 -9.05
C ASP A 515 -19.84 10.12 -9.94
N LYS A 516 -19.01 11.02 -10.50
CA LYS A 516 -17.90 10.63 -11.36
C LYS A 516 -16.68 10.17 -10.58
N ALA A 517 -16.01 9.16 -11.13
CA ALA A 517 -14.72 8.70 -10.67
C ALA A 517 -13.69 9.84 -10.63
N LEU A 518 -13.03 10.01 -9.49
CA LEU A 518 -12.04 11.06 -9.23
C LEU A 518 -10.62 10.62 -9.66
N PRO A 519 -9.74 11.58 -9.95
CA PRO A 519 -8.37 11.31 -10.42
C PRO A 519 -7.55 10.42 -9.48
N ALA A 520 -7.80 10.45 -8.17
CA ALA A 520 -7.10 9.60 -7.19
C ALA A 520 -7.20 8.11 -7.51
N MET A 521 -8.28 7.64 -8.16
CA MET A 521 -8.42 6.24 -8.56
C MET A 521 -7.32 5.77 -9.53
N THR A 522 -6.73 6.66 -10.33
CA THR A 522 -5.72 6.29 -11.32
C THR A 522 -4.48 5.67 -10.68
N TRP A 523 -4.21 5.98 -9.41
CA TRP A 523 -3.07 5.45 -8.69
C TRP A 523 -3.14 3.95 -8.42
N PHE A 524 -4.33 3.33 -8.47
CA PHE A 524 -4.44 1.88 -8.42
C PHE A 524 -3.77 1.18 -9.61
N SER A 525 -3.66 1.82 -10.77
CA SER A 525 -2.99 1.25 -11.94
C SER A 525 -1.49 1.56 -12.00
N HIS A 526 -1.03 2.60 -11.31
CA HIS A 526 0.36 3.06 -11.36
C HIS A 526 1.28 2.37 -10.33
N ARG A 527 0.74 1.51 -9.44
CA ARG A 527 1.50 0.86 -8.35
C ARG A 527 1.47 -0.67 -8.39
#